data_e0536d9fe875d8ba33648c868e77711e
#
_entry.id   e0536d9fe875d8ba33648c868e77711e
#
_cell.length_a   1.000
_cell.length_b   1.000
_cell.length_c   1.000
_cell.angle_alpha   90.00
_cell.angle_beta   90.00
_cell.angle_gamma   90.00
#
_symmetry.space_group_name_H-M   'P 1'
#
loop_
_entity.id
_entity.type
_entity.pdbx_description
1 polymer ?
#
loop_
_entity_poly.entity_id
_entity_poly.type
_entity_poly.pdbx_seq_one_letter_code
_entity_poly.pdbx_strand_id
1 'polypeptide(L)'
;MTSLRVLLLQFYASIADRKRGVKFIEENKHSFQELFDLACAPSSKREHIVAAWVFEPYILKRLDDLTPLLDQFLKGTQQQVHESKRRPMAKVLFHYCKKSSRRNALTKNQIDSIVNLSFAYMIDAKKIAAIAFAMKTLHFFRKHEDWIEEEFLAYIEQKRPNCSPGFRSLINQLT
;
A
#
# COMPACT_ATOMS: atom_id res chain seq x y z
N MET A 1 -17.39 1.57 26.51
CA MET A 1 -16.42 2.03 25.49
C MET A 1 -16.77 1.38 24.15
N THR A 2 -16.90 2.16 23.08
CA THR A 2 -17.17 1.60 21.75
C THR A 2 -15.92 0.87 21.26
N SER A 3 -16.04 -0.41 20.86
CA SER A 3 -14.90 -1.13 20.30
C SER A 3 -14.57 -0.61 18.90
N LEU A 4 -13.30 -0.73 18.47
CA LEU A 4 -12.87 -0.31 17.15
C LEU A 4 -13.72 -0.95 16.04
N ARG A 5 -14.01 -2.25 16.11
CA ARG A 5 -14.81 -2.96 15.10
C ARG A 5 -16.22 -2.39 14.96
N VAL A 6 -16.88 -2.11 16.07
CA VAL A 6 -18.23 -1.50 16.04
C VAL A 6 -18.20 -0.14 15.37
N LEU A 7 -17.18 0.68 15.65
CA LEU A 7 -16.96 1.96 15.00
C LEU A 7 -16.74 1.82 13.48
N LEU A 8 -15.86 0.90 13.08
CA LEU A 8 -15.54 0.68 11.65
C LEU A 8 -16.77 0.22 10.85
N LEU A 9 -17.65 -0.59 11.44
CA LEU A 9 -18.88 -1.02 10.78
C LEU A 9 -19.88 0.12 10.50
N GLN A 10 -19.80 1.22 11.25
CA GLN A 10 -20.62 2.41 11.06
C GLN A 10 -20.09 3.34 9.97
N PHE A 11 -18.84 3.15 9.52
CA PHE A 11 -18.19 4.05 8.56
C PHE A 11 -18.54 3.70 7.11
N TYR A 12 -18.61 4.77 6.31
CA TYR A 12 -18.70 4.71 4.86
C TYR A 12 -17.35 5.12 4.23
N ALA A 13 -17.27 5.13 2.90
CA ALA A 13 -16.05 5.50 2.18
C ALA A 13 -15.77 7.03 2.20
N SER A 14 -16.35 7.78 3.13
CA SER A 14 -16.24 9.23 3.21
C SER A 14 -14.91 9.68 3.83
N ILE A 15 -14.44 10.87 3.45
CA ILE A 15 -13.27 11.51 4.07
C ILE A 15 -13.55 11.80 5.55
N ALA A 16 -14.79 12.16 5.89
CA ALA A 16 -15.19 12.47 7.27
C ALA A 16 -15.04 11.23 8.17
N ASP A 17 -15.51 10.06 7.72
CA ASP A 17 -15.39 8.81 8.49
C ASP A 17 -13.93 8.38 8.67
N ARG A 18 -13.10 8.53 7.62
CA ARG A 18 -11.66 8.25 7.75
C ARG A 18 -11.00 9.16 8.79
N LYS A 19 -11.34 10.46 8.82
CA LYS A 19 -10.84 11.40 9.84
C LYS A 19 -11.32 11.01 11.25
N ARG A 20 -12.58 10.61 11.40
CA ARG A 20 -13.12 10.11 12.68
C ARG A 20 -12.38 8.87 13.16
N GLY A 21 -12.12 7.93 12.25
CA GLY A 21 -11.32 6.73 12.57
C GLY A 21 -9.89 7.07 13.00
N VAL A 22 -9.21 7.96 12.27
CA VAL A 22 -7.87 8.44 12.66
C VAL A 22 -7.89 9.06 14.05
N LYS A 23 -8.85 9.97 14.32
CA LYS A 23 -8.99 10.60 15.63
C LYS A 23 -9.22 9.57 16.74
N PHE A 24 -10.07 8.57 16.49
CA PHE A 24 -10.30 7.48 17.46
C PHE A 24 -9.00 6.76 17.83
N ILE A 25 -8.16 6.42 16.83
CA ILE A 25 -6.88 5.74 17.09
C ILE A 25 -5.89 6.69 17.81
N GLU A 26 -5.89 7.98 17.51
CA GLU A 26 -5.06 8.99 18.20
C GLU A 26 -5.41 9.10 19.68
N GLU A 27 -6.70 9.01 20.02
CA GLU A 27 -7.23 9.04 21.38
C GLU A 27 -7.11 7.68 22.10
N ASN A 28 -7.07 6.56 21.34
CA ASN A 28 -7.05 5.19 21.85
C ASN A 28 -5.86 4.41 21.25
N LYS A 29 -4.63 4.81 21.55
CA LYS A 29 -3.40 4.25 20.96
C LYS A 29 -3.27 2.73 21.07
N HIS A 30 -3.83 2.14 22.11
CA HIS A 30 -3.88 0.68 22.30
C HIS A 30 -4.67 -0.05 21.18
N SER A 31 -5.56 0.65 20.48
CA SER A 31 -6.33 0.10 19.36
C SER A 31 -5.55 0.09 18.03
N PHE A 32 -4.32 0.62 17.99
CA PHE A 32 -3.53 0.65 16.75
C PHE A 32 -3.18 -0.75 16.25
N GLN A 33 -2.79 -1.67 17.15
CA GLN A 33 -2.48 -3.04 16.75
C GLN A 33 -3.71 -3.74 16.13
N GLU A 34 -4.89 -3.57 16.74
CA GLU A 34 -6.13 -4.12 16.18
C GLU A 34 -6.45 -3.52 14.80
N LEU A 35 -6.27 -2.20 14.63
CA LEU A 35 -6.45 -1.55 13.32
C LEU A 35 -5.49 -2.13 12.27
N PHE A 36 -4.23 -2.29 12.62
CA PHE A 36 -3.20 -2.85 11.75
C PHE A 36 -3.54 -4.28 11.33
N ASP A 37 -3.90 -5.13 12.29
CA ASP A 37 -4.25 -6.53 12.04
C ASP A 37 -5.48 -6.66 11.12
N LEU A 38 -6.52 -5.85 11.37
CA LEU A 38 -7.70 -5.79 10.50
C LEU A 38 -7.36 -5.29 9.09
N ALA A 39 -6.53 -4.26 8.98
CA ALA A 39 -6.11 -3.73 7.69
C ALA A 39 -5.28 -4.74 6.89
N CYS A 40 -4.38 -5.48 7.54
CA CYS A 40 -3.51 -6.46 6.91
C CYS A 40 -4.18 -7.82 6.66
N ALA A 41 -5.28 -8.15 7.33
CA ALA A 41 -5.94 -9.44 7.18
C ALA A 41 -6.37 -9.72 5.72
N PRO A 42 -6.20 -10.95 5.20
CA PRO A 42 -6.63 -11.35 3.85
C PRO A 42 -8.15 -11.58 3.80
N SER A 43 -8.92 -10.54 4.08
CA SER A 43 -10.39 -10.62 4.23
C SER A 43 -11.07 -9.50 3.46
N SER A 44 -12.21 -9.84 2.84
CA SER A 44 -13.09 -8.92 2.13
C SER A 44 -14.26 -8.42 3.00
N LYS A 45 -14.27 -8.73 4.30
CA LYS A 45 -15.29 -8.22 5.21
C LYS A 45 -15.20 -6.70 5.31
N ARG A 46 -16.34 -6.06 5.51
CA ARG A 46 -16.48 -4.60 5.52
C ARG A 46 -15.53 -3.92 6.51
N GLU A 47 -15.46 -4.43 7.75
CA GLU A 47 -14.60 -3.87 8.79
C GLU A 47 -13.12 -3.90 8.40
N HIS A 48 -12.65 -4.92 7.67
CA HIS A 48 -11.28 -5.03 7.18
C HIS A 48 -10.97 -4.04 6.05
N ILE A 49 -11.96 -3.81 5.17
CA ILE A 49 -11.83 -2.81 4.09
C ILE A 49 -11.75 -1.41 4.69
N VAL A 50 -12.65 -1.11 5.61
CA VAL A 50 -12.70 0.20 6.27
C VAL A 50 -11.46 0.41 7.15
N ALA A 51 -10.97 -0.63 7.82
CA ALA A 51 -9.72 -0.58 8.58
C ALA A 51 -8.55 -0.14 7.68
N ALA A 52 -8.42 -0.67 6.47
CA ALA A 52 -7.38 -0.24 5.54
C ALA A 52 -7.52 1.24 5.12
N TRP A 53 -8.75 1.75 5.01
CA TRP A 53 -8.99 3.16 4.69
C TRP A 53 -8.69 4.12 5.84
N VAL A 54 -8.81 3.67 7.10
CA VAL A 54 -8.43 4.43 8.30
C VAL A 54 -6.93 4.31 8.55
N PHE A 55 -6.35 3.11 8.36
CA PHE A 55 -4.93 2.85 8.51
C PHE A 55 -4.07 3.73 7.59
N GLU A 56 -4.44 3.84 6.30
CA GLU A 56 -3.71 4.66 5.32
C GLU A 56 -3.42 6.07 5.85
N PRO A 57 -4.39 6.95 6.13
CA PRO A 57 -4.12 8.31 6.57
C PRO A 57 -3.49 8.39 7.96
N TYR A 58 -3.72 7.42 8.83
CA TYR A 58 -3.07 7.36 10.14
C TYR A 58 -1.58 7.11 10.01
N ILE A 59 -1.18 6.02 9.30
CA ILE A 59 0.21 5.61 9.21
C ILE A 59 1.04 6.52 8.30
N LEU A 60 0.44 7.18 7.30
CA LEU A 60 1.14 8.13 6.43
C LEU A 60 1.75 9.32 7.20
N LYS A 61 1.20 9.66 8.35
CA LYS A 61 1.78 10.68 9.25
C LYS A 61 2.83 10.12 10.21
N ARG A 62 2.96 8.80 10.29
CA ARG A 62 3.77 8.06 11.29
C ARG A 62 4.49 6.87 10.65
N LEU A 63 5.08 7.08 9.47
CA LEU A 63 5.67 5.97 8.71
C LEU A 63 6.82 5.25 9.44
N ASP A 64 7.45 5.90 10.41
CA ASP A 64 8.50 5.27 11.21
C ASP A 64 7.92 4.22 12.18
N ASP A 65 6.63 4.37 12.59
CA ASP A 65 5.92 3.35 13.40
C ASP A 65 5.66 2.05 12.61
N LEU A 66 5.73 2.09 11.27
CA LEU A 66 5.60 0.91 10.42
C LEU A 66 6.88 0.07 10.39
N THR A 67 8.04 0.64 10.69
CA THR A 67 9.33 -0.04 10.57
C THR A 67 9.39 -1.37 11.34
N PRO A 68 9.01 -1.45 12.62
CA PRO A 68 9.00 -2.72 13.35
C PRO A 68 7.94 -3.72 12.87
N LEU A 69 6.96 -3.27 12.10
CA LEU A 69 5.84 -4.07 11.59
C LEU A 69 5.96 -4.36 10.09
N LEU A 70 7.08 -3.96 9.46
CA LEU A 70 7.21 -3.98 8.00
C LEU A 70 7.02 -5.39 7.41
N ASP A 71 7.61 -6.41 7.99
CA ASP A 71 7.50 -7.79 7.50
C ASP A 71 6.06 -8.29 7.57
N GLN A 72 5.36 -7.99 8.66
CA GLN A 72 3.95 -8.34 8.82
C GLN A 72 3.07 -7.54 7.83
N PHE A 73 3.39 -6.26 7.61
CA PHE A 73 2.72 -5.41 6.62
C PHE A 73 2.89 -5.96 5.21
N LEU A 74 4.12 -6.30 4.80
CA LEU A 74 4.42 -6.87 3.48
C LEU A 74 3.67 -8.17 3.25
N LYS A 75 3.72 -9.09 4.22
CA LYS A 75 2.97 -10.36 4.16
C LYS A 75 1.47 -10.11 4.03
N GLY A 76 0.89 -9.25 4.86
CA GLY A 76 -0.53 -8.92 4.80
C GLY A 76 -0.92 -8.25 3.50
N THR A 77 -0.07 -7.36 2.96
CA THR A 77 -0.32 -6.66 1.70
C THR A 77 -0.28 -7.61 0.50
N GLN A 78 0.65 -8.57 0.49
CA GLN A 78 0.75 -9.59 -0.56
C GLN A 78 -0.51 -10.47 -0.64
N GLN A 79 -1.14 -10.74 0.49
CA GLN A 79 -2.33 -11.58 0.58
C GLN A 79 -3.64 -10.84 0.30
N GLN A 80 -3.61 -9.54 -0.05
CA GLN A 80 -4.82 -8.77 -0.29
C GLN A 80 -5.56 -9.20 -1.55
N VAL A 81 -6.79 -9.66 -1.36
CA VAL A 81 -7.68 -10.11 -2.44
C VAL A 81 -8.67 -9.03 -2.88
N HIS A 82 -8.96 -8.02 -2.05
CA HIS A 82 -9.97 -7.00 -2.30
C HIS A 82 -9.37 -5.71 -2.83
N GLU A 83 -9.81 -5.26 -4.01
CA GLU A 83 -9.28 -4.07 -4.70
C GLU A 83 -9.31 -2.79 -3.86
N SER A 84 -10.35 -2.60 -3.03
CA SER A 84 -10.46 -1.41 -2.17
C SER A 84 -9.40 -1.36 -1.07
N LYS A 85 -8.70 -2.46 -0.79
CA LYS A 85 -7.58 -2.55 0.16
C LYS A 85 -6.24 -2.40 -0.56
N ARG A 86 -6.10 -2.89 -1.79
CA ARG A 86 -4.84 -2.83 -2.56
C ARG A 86 -4.32 -1.41 -2.71
N ARG A 87 -5.19 -0.45 -3.04
CA ARG A 87 -4.79 0.95 -3.22
C ARG A 87 -4.19 1.58 -1.94
N PRO A 88 -4.86 1.56 -0.77
CA PRO A 88 -4.28 2.13 0.45
C PRO A 88 -2.97 1.44 0.84
N MET A 89 -2.87 0.12 0.72
CA MET A 89 -1.65 -0.62 1.05
C MET A 89 -0.49 -0.26 0.10
N ALA A 90 -0.72 -0.24 -1.21
CA ALA A 90 0.29 0.19 -2.18
C ALA A 90 0.74 1.64 -1.95
N LYS A 91 -0.18 2.53 -1.57
CA LYS A 91 0.15 3.92 -1.26
C LYS A 91 1.03 4.03 -0.01
N VAL A 92 0.71 3.30 1.05
CA VAL A 92 1.53 3.27 2.26
C VAL A 92 2.94 2.77 1.95
N LEU A 93 3.06 1.67 1.20
CA LEU A 93 4.35 1.11 0.81
C LEU A 93 5.18 2.11 -0.01
N PHE A 94 4.57 2.76 -1.00
CA PHE A 94 5.23 3.80 -1.78
C PHE A 94 5.79 4.92 -0.90
N HIS A 95 4.97 5.47 0.00
CA HIS A 95 5.41 6.55 0.89
C HIS A 95 6.46 6.09 1.90
N TYR A 96 6.42 4.85 2.35
CA TYR A 96 7.46 4.25 3.18
C TYR A 96 8.80 4.22 2.43
N CYS A 97 8.80 3.69 1.22
CA CYS A 97 9.99 3.58 0.38
C CYS A 97 10.48 4.91 -0.20
N LYS A 98 9.67 5.97 -0.20
CA LYS A 98 10.08 7.27 -0.74
C LYS A 98 11.27 7.89 -0.01
N LYS A 99 11.42 7.68 1.29
CA LYS A 99 12.54 8.19 2.09
C LYS A 99 13.76 7.26 1.93
N SER A 100 14.86 7.79 1.40
CA SER A 100 16.08 7.02 1.12
C SER A 100 16.65 6.32 2.37
N SER A 101 16.62 6.99 3.54
CA SER A 101 17.10 6.37 4.79
C SER A 101 16.33 5.12 5.17
N ARG A 102 15.02 5.04 4.91
CA ARG A 102 14.25 3.81 5.15
C ARG A 102 14.61 2.73 4.11
N ARG A 103 14.75 3.10 2.82
CA ARG A 103 15.18 2.13 1.78
C ARG A 103 16.54 1.51 2.09
N ASN A 104 17.49 2.34 2.53
CA ASN A 104 18.85 1.89 2.82
C ASN A 104 18.92 0.99 4.07
N ALA A 105 17.91 1.01 4.92
CA ALA A 105 17.79 0.16 6.10
C ALA A 105 17.05 -1.17 5.83
N LEU A 106 16.52 -1.38 4.61
CA LEU A 106 15.82 -2.60 4.25
C LEU A 106 16.79 -3.78 4.16
N THR A 107 16.36 -4.93 4.65
CA THR A 107 17.04 -6.19 4.42
C THR A 107 16.82 -6.67 2.98
N LYS A 108 17.68 -7.58 2.49
CA LYS A 108 17.49 -8.20 1.18
C LYS A 108 16.10 -8.84 1.04
N ASN A 109 15.67 -9.62 2.04
CA ASN A 109 14.35 -10.28 2.03
C ASN A 109 13.20 -9.28 1.96
N GLN A 110 13.33 -8.11 2.59
CA GLN A 110 12.33 -7.04 2.50
C GLN A 110 12.30 -6.42 1.10
N ILE A 111 13.47 -6.18 0.51
CA ILE A 111 13.57 -5.67 -0.87
C ILE A 111 12.92 -6.67 -1.84
N ASP A 112 13.27 -7.94 -1.76
CA ASP A 112 12.70 -9.00 -2.62
C ASP A 112 11.17 -9.08 -2.45
N SER A 113 10.68 -8.99 -1.22
CA SER A 113 9.24 -8.96 -0.93
C SER A 113 8.54 -7.73 -1.53
N ILE A 114 9.15 -6.54 -1.45
CA ILE A 114 8.64 -5.30 -2.02
C ILE A 114 8.60 -5.37 -3.55
N VAL A 115 9.66 -5.88 -4.17
CA VAL A 115 9.76 -6.04 -5.63
C VAL A 115 8.67 -7.00 -6.13
N ASN A 116 8.60 -8.20 -5.54
CA ASN A 116 7.60 -9.22 -5.91
C ASN A 116 6.17 -8.72 -5.72
N LEU A 117 5.88 -8.05 -4.60
CA LEU A 117 4.58 -7.44 -4.34
C LEU A 117 4.22 -6.36 -5.36
N SER A 118 5.20 -5.53 -5.74
CA SER A 118 4.99 -4.46 -6.70
C SER A 118 4.68 -5.03 -8.09
N PHE A 119 5.41 -6.04 -8.56
CA PHE A 119 5.09 -6.73 -9.81
C PHE A 119 3.72 -7.41 -9.76
N ALA A 120 3.40 -8.12 -8.68
CA ALA A 120 2.08 -8.74 -8.52
C ALA A 120 0.94 -7.70 -8.62
N TYR A 121 1.10 -6.53 -8.01
CA TYR A 121 0.10 -5.46 -8.10
C TYR A 121 0.04 -4.81 -9.49
N MET A 122 1.16 -4.70 -10.20
CA MET A 122 1.17 -4.21 -11.58
C MET A 122 0.41 -5.14 -12.52
N ILE A 123 0.49 -6.46 -12.29
CA ILE A 123 -0.14 -7.48 -13.14
C ILE A 123 -1.60 -7.71 -12.77
N ASP A 124 -1.90 -7.87 -11.48
CA ASP A 124 -3.18 -8.39 -11.00
C ASP A 124 -4.17 -7.32 -10.54
N ALA A 125 -3.71 -6.09 -10.20
CA ALA A 125 -4.62 -5.08 -9.71
C ALA A 125 -5.51 -4.52 -10.84
N LYS A 126 -6.80 -4.40 -10.55
CA LYS A 126 -7.80 -3.85 -11.49
C LYS A 126 -7.87 -2.32 -11.46
N LYS A 127 -7.45 -1.71 -10.36
CA LYS A 127 -7.54 -0.25 -10.16
C LYS A 127 -6.20 0.42 -10.47
N ILE A 128 -6.23 1.34 -11.43
CA ILE A 128 -5.04 2.06 -11.91
C ILE A 128 -4.24 2.74 -10.79
N ALA A 129 -4.92 3.18 -9.73
CA ALA A 129 -4.26 3.81 -8.59
C ALA A 129 -3.36 2.85 -7.80
N ALA A 130 -3.74 1.57 -7.66
CA ALA A 130 -2.89 0.56 -7.04
C ALA A 130 -1.67 0.25 -7.91
N ILE A 131 -1.89 0.08 -9.22
CA ILE A 131 -0.84 -0.12 -10.21
C ILE A 131 0.16 1.06 -10.19
N ALA A 132 -0.34 2.29 -10.18
CA ALA A 132 0.50 3.48 -10.19
C ALA A 132 1.42 3.58 -8.95
N PHE A 133 0.92 3.24 -7.76
CA PHE A 133 1.76 3.20 -6.56
C PHE A 133 2.77 2.05 -6.60
N ALA A 134 2.38 0.88 -7.11
CA ALA A 134 3.28 -0.25 -7.31
C ALA A 134 4.43 0.09 -8.27
N MET A 135 4.12 0.69 -9.44
CA MET A 135 5.13 1.16 -10.40
C MET A 135 6.09 2.17 -9.79
N LYS A 136 5.56 3.17 -9.04
CA LYS A 136 6.38 4.17 -8.36
C LYS A 136 7.27 3.55 -7.28
N THR A 137 6.80 2.52 -6.59
CA THR A 137 7.60 1.78 -5.61
C THR A 137 8.71 1.01 -6.30
N LEU A 138 8.37 0.24 -7.35
CA LEU A 138 9.33 -0.56 -8.09
C LEU A 138 10.42 0.29 -8.74
N HIS A 139 10.08 1.50 -9.22
CA HIS A 139 11.05 2.43 -9.78
C HIS A 139 12.20 2.76 -8.81
N PHE A 140 11.98 2.76 -7.49
CA PHE A 140 13.07 2.95 -6.52
C PHE A 140 14.06 1.78 -6.47
N PHE A 141 13.64 0.59 -6.88
CA PHE A 141 14.43 -0.65 -6.81
C PHE A 141 14.83 -1.17 -8.19
N ARG A 142 14.48 -0.49 -9.29
CA ARG A 142 14.69 -0.99 -10.66
C ARG A 142 16.14 -1.32 -10.99
N LYS A 143 17.09 -0.69 -10.29
CA LYS A 143 18.54 -0.93 -10.49
C LYS A 143 19.15 -1.82 -9.41
N HIS A 144 18.34 -2.47 -8.62
CA HIS A 144 18.82 -3.37 -7.58
C HIS A 144 19.36 -4.69 -8.16
N GLU A 145 18.69 -5.20 -9.19
CA GLU A 145 19.11 -6.32 -10.04
C GLU A 145 18.65 -6.06 -11.48
N ASP A 146 19.45 -6.49 -12.47
CA ASP A 146 19.22 -6.17 -13.89
C ASP A 146 17.83 -6.62 -14.39
N TRP A 147 17.38 -7.81 -13.99
CA TRP A 147 16.09 -8.36 -14.37
C TRP A 147 14.91 -7.49 -13.94
N ILE A 148 15.05 -6.72 -12.84
CA ILE A 148 13.97 -5.84 -12.34
C ILE A 148 13.74 -4.69 -13.33
N GLU A 149 14.80 -4.09 -13.84
CA GLU A 149 14.69 -3.02 -14.85
C GLU A 149 14.13 -3.56 -16.16
N GLU A 150 14.62 -4.72 -16.61
CA GLU A 150 14.16 -5.37 -17.85
C GLU A 150 12.65 -5.66 -17.81
N GLU A 151 12.16 -6.33 -16.78
CA GLU A 151 10.73 -6.65 -16.61
C GLU A 151 9.87 -5.40 -16.42
N PHE A 152 10.37 -4.39 -15.70
CA PHE A 152 9.68 -3.13 -15.53
C PHE A 152 9.48 -2.39 -16.85
N LEU A 153 10.53 -2.31 -17.66
CA LEU A 153 10.46 -1.68 -18.98
C LEU A 153 9.59 -2.49 -19.96
N ALA A 154 9.70 -3.83 -19.94
CA ALA A 154 8.85 -4.69 -20.76
C ALA A 154 7.35 -4.49 -20.44
N TYR A 155 6.99 -4.41 -19.16
CA TYR A 155 5.62 -4.09 -18.75
C TYR A 155 5.16 -2.72 -19.29
N ILE A 156 6.00 -1.70 -19.18
CA ILE A 156 5.71 -0.35 -19.67
C ILE A 156 5.45 -0.37 -21.19
N GLU A 157 6.31 -1.00 -21.96
CA GLU A 157 6.19 -1.08 -23.42
C GLU A 157 4.89 -1.83 -23.82
N GLN A 158 4.54 -2.88 -23.13
CA GLN A 158 3.29 -3.61 -23.35
C GLN A 158 2.05 -2.74 -23.09
N LYS A 159 2.07 -1.87 -22.08
CA LYS A 159 0.93 -1.05 -21.68
C LYS A 159 0.82 0.27 -22.47
N ARG A 160 1.93 0.79 -22.99
CA ARG A 160 2.01 2.12 -23.64
C ARG A 160 1.01 2.33 -24.78
N PRO A 161 0.77 1.40 -25.70
CA PRO A 161 -0.12 1.63 -26.84
C PRO A 161 -1.57 1.91 -26.44
N ASN A 162 -2.07 1.21 -25.39
CA ASN A 162 -3.48 1.20 -25.01
C ASN A 162 -3.75 1.84 -23.64
N CYS A 163 -2.85 2.73 -23.16
CA CYS A 163 -3.00 3.32 -21.85
C CYS A 163 -3.79 4.63 -21.86
N SER A 164 -4.49 4.93 -20.76
CA SER A 164 -5.14 6.22 -20.54
C SER A 164 -4.12 7.37 -20.53
N PRO A 165 -4.54 8.63 -20.80
CA PRO A 165 -3.64 9.78 -20.75
C PRO A 165 -2.93 9.94 -19.39
N GLY A 166 -3.65 9.71 -18.28
CA GLY A 166 -3.06 9.78 -16.94
C GLY A 166 -2.03 8.68 -16.68
N PHE A 167 -2.26 7.47 -17.20
CA PHE A 167 -1.28 6.38 -17.09
C PHE A 167 -0.06 6.62 -18.00
N ARG A 168 -0.27 7.20 -19.18
CA ARG A 168 0.83 7.63 -20.07
C ARG A 168 1.72 8.69 -19.41
N SER A 169 1.11 9.68 -18.75
CA SER A 169 1.86 10.68 -17.97
C SER A 169 2.69 10.03 -16.86
N LEU A 170 2.16 9.02 -16.19
CA LEU A 170 2.89 8.26 -15.18
C LEU A 170 4.09 7.53 -15.79
N ILE A 171 3.89 6.81 -16.90
CA ILE A 171 4.96 6.12 -17.63
C ILE A 171 6.10 7.09 -17.94
N ASN A 172 5.78 8.24 -18.55
CA ASN A 172 6.77 9.25 -18.93
C ASN A 172 7.54 9.87 -17.74
N GLN A 173 7.01 9.75 -16.52
CA GLN A 173 7.71 10.18 -15.30
C GLN A 173 8.66 9.11 -14.76
N LEU A 174 8.48 7.85 -15.15
CA LEU A 174 9.21 6.71 -14.61
C LEU A 174 10.25 6.14 -15.58
N THR A 175 10.19 6.52 -16.86
CA THR A 175 11.17 6.22 -17.90
C THR A 175 12.05 7.41 -18.20
#